data_7e63b68cd97a9a1acfab1a774cfe1883
#
_entry.id   7e63b68cd97a9a1acfab1a774cfe1883
#
_cell.length_a   1.000
_cell.length_b   1.000
_cell.length_c   1.000
_cell.angle_alpha   90.00
_cell.angle_beta   90.00
_cell.angle_gamma   90.00
#
_symmetry.space_group_name_H-M   'P 1'
#
loop_
_entity.id
_entity.type
_entity.pdbx_description
1 polymer ?
#
loop_
_entity_poly.entity_id
_entity_poly.type
_entity_poly.pdbx_seq_one_letter_code
_entity_poly.pdbx_strand_id
1 'polypeptide(L)'
;MTQPVTLLLGVHAHQPVGNFPEVIEDAHQRCYKPFLETLFAYPDFRFAAHFSGWLLDWLREHHPGDMDLLASMVRRGQVELFSSGDTEPVLAAIPHRDRLGQLRTL
;
A
#
# COMPACT_ATOMS: atom_id res chain seq x y z
N MET A 1 -21.08 26.84 18.97
CA MET A 1 -20.50 25.48 19.21
C MET A 1 -20.02 24.90 17.89
N THR A 2 -18.82 24.43 17.86
CA THR A 2 -18.29 23.69 16.72
C THR A 2 -18.67 22.23 16.85
N GLN A 3 -19.13 21.62 15.75
CA GLN A 3 -19.38 20.20 15.69
C GLN A 3 -18.08 19.50 15.30
N PRO A 4 -17.69 18.40 15.96
CA PRO A 4 -16.52 17.65 15.55
C PRO A 4 -16.73 17.00 14.16
N VAL A 5 -15.70 17.04 13.34
CA VAL A 5 -15.71 16.41 12.02
C VAL A 5 -14.68 15.28 12.02
N THR A 6 -15.07 14.12 11.52
CA THR A 6 -14.16 12.99 11.35
C THR A 6 -13.72 12.93 9.88
N LEU A 7 -12.40 12.99 9.67
CA LEU A 7 -11.81 12.80 8.35
C LEU A 7 -11.32 11.36 8.22
N LEU A 8 -11.80 10.65 7.19
CA LEU A 8 -11.31 9.35 6.79
C LEU A 8 -10.49 9.52 5.52
N LEU A 9 -9.18 9.34 5.62
CA LEU A 9 -8.27 9.43 4.49
C LEU A 9 -7.82 8.04 4.06
N GLY A 10 -7.98 7.73 2.78
CA GLY A 10 -7.47 6.52 2.16
C GLY A 10 -6.58 6.86 0.99
N VAL A 11 -5.49 6.12 0.82
CA VAL A 11 -4.58 6.25 -0.31
C VAL A 11 -4.41 4.91 -1.01
N HIS A 12 -4.08 4.97 -2.29
CA HIS A 12 -3.90 3.81 -3.14
C HIS A 12 -2.54 3.89 -3.84
N ALA A 13 -1.72 2.85 -3.68
CA ALA A 13 -0.43 2.72 -4.34
C ALA A 13 -0.43 1.47 -5.20
N HIS A 14 -0.21 1.65 -6.47
CA HIS A 14 -0.25 0.58 -7.47
C HIS A 14 0.83 0.79 -8.52
N GLN A 15 1.42 -0.34 -8.96
CA GLN A 15 2.26 -0.40 -10.15
C GLN A 15 1.82 -1.61 -10.98
N PRO A 16 1.73 -1.49 -12.31
CA PRO A 16 1.43 -2.62 -13.17
C PRO A 16 2.48 -3.71 -13.04
N VAL A 17 2.05 -4.96 -13.00
CA VAL A 17 2.96 -6.11 -13.03
C VAL A 17 3.80 -6.06 -14.31
N GLY A 18 5.12 -6.18 -14.16
CA GLY A 18 6.05 -6.13 -15.30
C GLY A 18 6.39 -4.72 -15.80
N ASN A 19 6.04 -3.68 -15.04
CA ASN A 19 6.45 -2.32 -15.37
C ASN A 19 7.98 -2.20 -15.37
N PHE A 20 8.51 -1.21 -16.08
CA PHE A 20 9.95 -0.99 -16.17
C PHE A 20 10.55 -0.68 -14.80
N PRO A 21 11.67 -1.34 -14.41
CA PRO A 21 12.28 -1.15 -13.09
C PRO A 21 12.61 0.30 -12.75
N GLU A 22 13.09 1.06 -13.71
CA GLU A 22 13.41 2.49 -13.53
C GLU A 22 12.18 3.35 -13.27
N VAL A 23 11.02 2.97 -13.82
CA VAL A 23 9.75 3.69 -13.61
C VAL A 23 9.25 3.44 -12.19
N ILE A 24 9.33 2.20 -11.72
CA ILE A 24 8.92 1.84 -10.36
C ILE A 24 9.84 2.51 -9.33
N GLU A 25 11.15 2.47 -9.58
CA GLU A 25 12.12 3.12 -8.69
C GLU A 25 11.90 4.63 -8.62
N ASP A 26 11.68 5.29 -9.75
CA ASP A 26 11.37 6.73 -9.78
C ASP A 26 10.09 7.04 -9.01
N ALA A 27 9.03 6.25 -9.18
CA ALA A 27 7.78 6.40 -8.45
C ALA A 27 8.01 6.21 -6.94
N HIS A 28 8.83 5.25 -6.55
CA HIS A 28 9.16 5.02 -5.14
C HIS A 28 9.90 6.21 -4.54
N GLN A 29 10.95 6.70 -5.20
CA GLN A 29 11.76 7.82 -4.70
C GLN A 29 11.01 9.15 -4.65
N ARG A 30 10.08 9.37 -5.57
CA ARG A 30 9.35 10.64 -5.67
C ARG A 30 7.99 10.64 -5.00
N CYS A 31 7.44 9.48 -4.71
CA CYS A 31 6.08 9.37 -4.17
C CYS A 31 6.04 8.51 -2.90
N TYR A 32 6.27 7.20 -2.99
CA TYR A 32 5.99 6.29 -1.88
C TYR A 32 6.89 6.54 -0.68
N LYS A 33 8.20 6.66 -0.92
CA LYS A 33 9.18 6.89 0.13
C LYS A 33 8.94 8.22 0.87
N PRO A 34 8.89 9.37 0.21
CA PRO A 34 8.66 10.65 0.89
C PRO A 34 7.29 10.71 1.58
N PHE A 35 6.26 10.07 1.01
CA PHE A 35 4.96 9.98 1.64
C PHE A 35 5.03 9.25 2.99
N LEU A 36 5.64 8.06 3.01
CA LEU A 36 5.78 7.27 4.24
C LEU A 36 6.67 7.97 5.27
N GLU A 37 7.81 8.51 4.84
CA GLU A 37 8.73 9.21 5.73
C GLU A 37 8.10 10.45 6.36
N THR A 38 7.36 11.22 5.57
CA THR A 38 6.68 12.43 6.05
C THR A 38 5.62 12.06 7.08
N LEU A 39 4.76 11.10 6.79
CA LEU A 39 3.68 10.71 7.71
C LEU A 39 4.19 9.94 8.93
N PHE A 40 5.32 9.28 8.83
CA PHE A 40 5.96 8.64 9.98
C PHE A 40 6.29 9.66 11.08
N ALA A 41 6.63 10.88 10.71
CA ALA A 41 6.92 11.96 11.65
C ALA A 41 5.65 12.50 12.36
N TYR A 42 4.45 12.14 11.90
CA TYR A 42 3.17 12.57 12.45
C TYR A 42 2.33 11.37 12.90
N PRO A 43 2.69 10.72 14.01
CA PRO A 43 2.06 9.45 14.43
C PRO A 43 0.56 9.56 14.71
N ASP A 44 0.07 10.73 15.05
CA ASP A 44 -1.36 10.96 15.31
C ASP A 44 -2.21 11.10 14.04
N PHE A 45 -1.55 11.26 12.89
CA PHE A 45 -2.23 11.31 11.60
C PHE A 45 -2.48 9.88 11.12
N ARG A 46 -3.72 9.41 11.30
CA ARG A 46 -4.14 8.05 10.94
C ARG A 46 -4.74 8.03 9.54
N PHE A 47 -4.46 6.97 8.80
CA PHE A 47 -5.00 6.81 7.46
C PHE A 47 -5.09 5.33 7.08
N ALA A 48 -5.90 5.05 6.05
CA ALA A 48 -5.95 3.75 5.41
C ALA A 48 -5.10 3.77 4.14
N ALA A 49 -4.48 2.65 3.81
CA ALA A 49 -3.67 2.51 2.61
C ALA A 49 -3.92 1.18 1.93
N HIS A 50 -3.96 1.19 0.61
CA HIS A 50 -3.89 -0.01 -0.21
C HIS A 50 -2.61 0.02 -1.02
N PHE A 51 -1.82 -1.05 -0.89
CA PHE A 51 -0.67 -1.33 -1.76
C PHE A 51 -0.96 -2.63 -2.50
N SER A 52 -0.80 -2.65 -3.82
CA SER A 52 -0.91 -3.92 -4.56
C SER A 52 0.13 -4.92 -4.04
N GLY A 53 -0.21 -6.19 -4.03
CA GLY A 53 0.66 -7.24 -3.50
C GLY A 53 2.00 -7.29 -4.23
N TRP A 54 1.97 -7.14 -5.55
CA TRP A 54 3.18 -7.06 -6.35
C TRP A 54 4.09 -5.89 -5.96
N LEU A 55 3.51 -4.72 -5.63
CA LEU A 55 4.28 -3.57 -5.16
C LEU A 55 4.87 -3.83 -3.77
N LEU A 56 4.14 -4.48 -2.88
CA LEU A 56 4.66 -4.86 -1.57
C LEU A 56 5.84 -5.83 -1.69
N ASP A 57 5.75 -6.81 -2.59
CA ASP A 57 6.85 -7.74 -2.85
C ASP A 57 8.07 -7.02 -3.42
N TRP A 58 7.86 -6.11 -4.36
CA TRP A 58 8.92 -5.27 -4.90
C TRP A 58 9.61 -4.42 -3.82
N LEU A 59 8.82 -3.79 -2.93
CA LEU A 59 9.36 -3.02 -1.80
C LEU A 59 10.17 -3.90 -0.85
N ARG A 60 9.69 -5.09 -0.57
CA ARG A 60 10.38 -6.04 0.31
C ARG A 60 11.73 -6.45 -0.27
N GLU A 61 11.80 -6.63 -1.58
CA GLU A 61 13.01 -7.03 -2.28
C GLU A 61 14.01 -5.89 -2.45
N HIS A 62 13.55 -4.71 -2.85
CA HIS A 62 14.42 -3.60 -3.26
C HIS A 62 14.61 -2.52 -2.19
N HIS A 63 13.62 -2.33 -1.32
CA HIS A 63 13.62 -1.30 -0.27
C HIS A 63 13.11 -1.86 1.05
N PRO A 64 13.80 -2.86 1.65
CA PRO A 64 13.34 -3.48 2.88
C PRO A 64 13.22 -2.50 4.05
N GLY A 65 14.05 -1.46 4.10
CA GLY A 65 13.96 -0.42 5.13
C GLY A 65 12.66 0.37 5.06
N ASP A 66 12.17 0.67 3.86
CA ASP A 66 10.90 1.37 3.67
C ASP A 66 9.71 0.44 3.94
N MET A 67 9.85 -0.85 3.65
CA MET A 67 8.87 -1.86 4.04
C MET A 67 8.77 -2.00 5.56
N ASP A 68 9.89 -1.98 6.26
CA ASP A 68 9.95 -1.99 7.72
C ASP A 68 9.30 -0.73 8.32
N LEU A 69 9.49 0.41 7.66
CA LEU A 69 8.85 1.67 8.04
C LEU A 69 7.32 1.55 7.96
N LEU A 70 6.80 1.06 6.85
CA LEU A 70 5.36 0.80 6.69
C LEU A 70 4.84 -0.17 7.75
N ALA A 71 5.56 -1.28 7.98
CA ALA A 71 5.18 -2.26 8.98
C ALA A 71 5.13 -1.67 10.39
N SER A 72 6.05 -0.77 10.74
CA SER A 72 6.03 -0.11 12.04
C SER A 72 4.86 0.86 12.18
N MET A 73 4.48 1.55 11.10
CA MET A 73 3.31 2.43 11.07
C MET A 73 2.01 1.63 11.26
N VAL A 74 1.92 0.44 10.68
CA VAL A 74 0.79 -0.48 10.89
C VAL A 74 0.75 -0.96 12.36
N ARG A 75 1.89 -1.43 12.90
CA ARG A 75 1.97 -1.91 14.28
C ARG A 75 1.58 -0.85 15.31
N ARG A 76 1.92 0.41 15.09
CA ARG A 76 1.54 1.51 16.00
C ARG A 76 0.11 2.04 15.78
N GLY A 77 -0.67 1.41 14.88
CA GLY A 77 -2.07 1.76 14.64
C GLY A 77 -2.28 3.03 13.81
N GLN A 78 -1.24 3.53 13.15
CA GLN A 78 -1.33 4.70 12.28
C GLN A 78 -1.91 4.38 10.92
N VAL A 79 -1.57 3.22 10.37
CA VAL A 79 -2.00 2.78 9.03
C VAL A 79 -2.86 1.53 9.16
N GLU A 80 -4.05 1.57 8.54
CA GLU A 80 -4.88 0.41 8.30
C GLU A 80 -4.73 0.01 6.83
N LEU A 81 -4.32 -1.24 6.58
CA LEU A 81 -4.14 -1.73 5.23
C LEU A 81 -5.43 -2.33 4.67
N PHE A 82 -5.81 -1.89 3.48
CA PHE A 82 -6.87 -2.53 2.71
C PHE A 82 -6.32 -3.76 1.99
N SER A 83 -7.08 -4.84 2.00
CA SER A 83 -6.80 -6.04 1.23
C SER A 83 -7.56 -6.04 -0.10
N SER A 84 -6.99 -6.72 -1.09
CA SER A 84 -7.61 -6.95 -2.40
C SER A 84 -7.01 -8.20 -3.06
N GLY A 85 -7.27 -8.42 -4.34
CA GLY A 85 -6.48 -9.38 -5.12
C GLY A 85 -5.04 -8.89 -5.29
N ASP A 86 -4.09 -9.80 -5.28
CA ASP A 86 -2.65 -9.54 -5.29
C ASP A 86 -2.20 -8.58 -6.41
N THR A 87 -2.68 -8.82 -7.63
CA THR A 87 -2.38 -8.00 -8.81
C THR A 87 -3.54 -7.08 -9.21
N GLU A 88 -4.49 -6.89 -8.31
CA GLU A 88 -5.70 -6.07 -8.52
C GLU A 88 -6.53 -6.48 -9.75
N PRO A 89 -6.84 -7.78 -9.94
CA PRO A 89 -7.67 -8.21 -11.05
C PRO A 89 -9.12 -7.79 -10.86
N VAL A 90 -9.87 -7.78 -11.94
CA VAL A 90 -11.34 -7.71 -11.86
C VAL A 90 -11.84 -9.07 -11.39
N LEU A 91 -12.02 -9.24 -10.08
CA LEU A 91 -12.28 -10.54 -9.45
C LEU A 91 -13.52 -11.25 -10.04
N ALA A 92 -14.55 -10.49 -10.44
CA ALA A 92 -15.75 -11.06 -11.06
C ALA A 92 -15.50 -11.63 -12.46
N ALA A 93 -14.43 -11.23 -13.13
CA ALA A 93 -14.11 -11.61 -14.50
C ALA A 93 -13.13 -12.77 -14.62
N ILE A 94 -12.58 -13.25 -13.50
CA ILE A 94 -11.61 -14.35 -13.50
C ILE A 94 -12.19 -15.62 -12.89
N PRO A 95 -11.66 -16.82 -13.23
CA PRO A 95 -12.11 -18.09 -12.67
C PRO A 95 -12.02 -18.13 -11.14
N HIS A 96 -12.89 -18.90 -10.51
CA HIS A 96 -12.96 -19.03 -9.04
C HIS A 96 -11.60 -19.42 -8.43
N ARG A 97 -10.90 -20.37 -9.03
CA ARG A 97 -9.57 -20.81 -8.56
C ARG A 97 -8.58 -19.66 -8.52
N ASP A 98 -8.59 -18.83 -9.57
CA ASP A 98 -7.67 -17.70 -9.68
C ASP A 98 -8.03 -16.58 -8.69
N ARG A 99 -9.33 -16.34 -8.44
CA ARG A 99 -9.79 -15.44 -7.38
C ARG A 99 -9.26 -15.86 -6.02
N LEU A 100 -9.35 -17.14 -5.67
CA LEU A 100 -8.82 -17.65 -4.41
C LEU A 100 -7.31 -17.47 -4.31
N GLY A 101 -6.59 -17.75 -5.40
CA GLY A 101 -5.14 -17.52 -5.47
C GLY A 101 -4.79 -16.07 -5.21
N GLN A 102 -5.45 -15.14 -5.89
CA GLN A 102 -5.25 -13.71 -5.72
C GLN A 102 -5.50 -13.23 -4.28
N LEU A 103 -6.57 -13.69 -3.66
CA LEU A 103 -6.92 -13.29 -2.29
C LEU A 103 -6.04 -13.93 -1.22
N ARG A 104 -5.45 -15.09 -1.48
CA ARG A 104 -4.56 -15.78 -0.55
C ARG A 104 -3.14 -15.27 -0.58
N THR A 105 -2.72 -14.70 -1.70
CA THR A 105 -1.35 -14.20 -1.89
C THR A 105 -1.13 -12.86 -1.20
N LEU A 106 -2.11 -11.99 -1.20
CA LEU A 106 -2.04 -10.69 -0.51
C LEU A 106 -2.37 -10.85 1.01
#